data_31d8655f1e7b567c7f92d54939567297
#
_entry.id   31d8655f1e7b567c7f92d54939567297
#
_cell.length_a   1.000
_cell.length_b   1.000
_cell.length_c   1.000
_cell.angle_alpha   90.00
_cell.angle_beta   90.00
_cell.angle_gamma   90.00
#
_symmetry.space_group_name_H-M   'P 1'
#
loop_
_entity.id
_entity.type
_entity.pdbx_description
1 polymer ?
#
loop_
_entity_poly.entity_id
_entity_poly.type
_entity_poly.pdbx_seq_one_letter_code
_entity_poly.pdbx_strand_id
1 'polypeptide(L)'
;MIYDLVRYQLVDENTSSMKRENVLLVSLGCSWGKCTFCDYQDDKSSSVLACDSVNKKVLAQVKGAEVWASVLEVTCSASYTELPFTTINYIRETCRDKGIKTVILEGHYIYRDANRFFTEFFKQYGINTVFRCGVETFDEHIREDILHKGLPGVTPEQIAQHFQWINIMFGMEGQTIEQLKKDIEIGLKYFDRVNLSIYTTVKNGPERDVDAIERFYNSDFYKELKMNPAIDIYDEWDEGNEHKVGHDI
;
A
#
# COMPACT_ATOMS: atom_id res chain seq x y z
N MET A 1 -7.78 -12.07 -12.09
CA MET A 1 -6.97 -12.63 -11.00
C MET A 1 -5.67 -13.14 -11.61
N ILE A 2 -4.56 -12.64 -11.11
CA ILE A 2 -3.22 -13.01 -11.55
C ILE A 2 -2.71 -14.10 -10.58
N TYR A 3 -2.28 -15.24 -11.11
CA TYR A 3 -1.95 -16.41 -10.28
C TYR A 3 -0.48 -16.43 -9.83
N ASP A 4 0.40 -15.78 -10.58
CA ASP A 4 1.86 -15.86 -10.41
C ASP A 4 2.44 -14.69 -9.59
N LEU A 5 1.60 -13.93 -8.88
CA LEU A 5 2.05 -12.85 -8.00
C LEU A 5 2.56 -13.39 -6.67
N VAL A 6 3.64 -12.81 -6.18
CA VAL A 6 4.05 -12.95 -4.78
C VAL A 6 3.01 -12.27 -3.89
N ARG A 7 2.38 -13.03 -2.99
CA ARG A 7 1.26 -12.55 -2.19
C ARG A 7 1.52 -12.49 -0.69
N TYR A 8 2.69 -12.93 -0.26
CA TYR A 8 3.10 -12.87 1.13
C TYR A 8 4.59 -12.64 1.25
N GLN A 9 4.97 -11.75 2.14
CA GLN A 9 6.36 -11.45 2.49
C GLN A 9 6.45 -11.00 3.94
N LEU A 10 7.50 -11.44 4.65
CA LEU A 10 7.91 -10.83 5.90
C LEU A 10 8.82 -9.63 5.58
N VAL A 11 8.36 -8.42 5.90
CA VAL A 11 9.17 -7.21 5.87
C VAL A 11 9.94 -7.15 7.18
N ASP A 12 11.24 -7.26 7.11
CA ASP A 12 12.13 -7.28 8.27
C ASP A 12 12.89 -5.97 8.49
N GLU A 13 13.80 -5.96 9.46
CA GLU A 13 14.57 -4.79 9.87
C GLU A 13 15.58 -4.33 8.81
N ASN A 14 15.88 -5.16 7.79
CA ASN A 14 16.79 -4.79 6.70
C ASN A 14 16.08 -3.94 5.64
N THR A 15 14.75 -4.10 5.53
CA THR A 15 13.93 -3.46 4.51
C THR A 15 13.07 -2.31 5.05
N SER A 16 12.80 -2.29 6.35
CA SER A 16 11.97 -1.26 6.98
C SER A 16 12.30 -1.12 8.46
N SER A 17 12.12 0.07 9.00
CA SER A 17 12.18 0.31 10.45
C SER A 17 11.05 -0.39 11.23
N MET A 18 10.04 -0.92 10.53
CA MET A 18 8.91 -1.61 11.13
C MET A 18 8.76 -3.01 10.53
N LYS A 19 9.11 -4.03 11.33
CA LYS A 19 8.88 -5.43 10.97
C LYS A 19 7.38 -5.71 10.86
N ARG A 20 6.95 -6.30 9.75
CA ARG A 20 5.54 -6.63 9.50
C ARG A 20 5.34 -7.77 8.50
N GLU A 21 4.27 -8.51 8.67
CA GLU A 21 3.75 -9.41 7.66
C GLU A 21 3.09 -8.57 6.57
N ASN A 22 3.45 -8.73 5.32
CA ASN A 22 2.80 -8.05 4.19
C ASN A 22 2.08 -9.07 3.31
N VAL A 23 0.80 -8.83 3.05
CA VAL A 23 -0.02 -9.70 2.19
C VAL A 23 -0.69 -8.91 1.08
N LEU A 24 -0.76 -9.49 -0.12
CA LEU A 24 -1.56 -9.01 -1.24
C LEU A 24 -2.78 -9.91 -1.42
N LEU A 25 -3.96 -9.39 -1.12
CA LEU A 25 -5.21 -10.11 -1.19
C LEU A 25 -6.01 -9.75 -2.45
N VAL A 26 -6.80 -10.70 -2.92
CA VAL A 26 -7.70 -10.51 -4.07
C VAL A 26 -9.02 -9.91 -3.59
N SER A 27 -9.47 -8.83 -4.23
CA SER A 27 -10.74 -8.17 -3.96
C SER A 27 -11.79 -8.41 -5.04
N LEU A 28 -13.00 -7.89 -4.81
CA LEU A 28 -14.11 -7.92 -5.77
C LEU A 28 -13.94 -6.90 -6.91
N GLY A 29 -12.94 -6.05 -6.83
CA GLY A 29 -12.59 -5.01 -7.80
C GLY A 29 -12.73 -3.62 -7.22
N CYS A 30 -12.01 -2.66 -7.81
CA CYS A 30 -11.97 -1.28 -7.37
C CYS A 30 -13.17 -0.50 -7.92
N SER A 31 -14.02 0.03 -7.05
CA SER A 31 -15.18 0.84 -7.46
C SER A 31 -14.77 2.20 -8.05
N TRP A 32 -13.60 2.74 -7.67
CA TRP A 32 -13.07 3.92 -8.32
C TRP A 32 -12.59 3.59 -9.75
N GLY A 33 -11.65 2.67 -9.88
CA GLY A 33 -11.25 2.03 -11.12
C GLY A 33 -10.77 2.93 -12.27
N LYS A 34 -10.34 4.17 -12.00
CA LYS A 34 -9.97 5.16 -13.02
C LYS A 34 -8.49 5.54 -13.00
N CYS A 35 -7.74 5.11 -12.00
CA CYS A 35 -6.34 5.45 -11.87
C CYS A 35 -5.53 4.91 -13.06
N THR A 36 -4.84 5.80 -13.76
CA THR A 36 -4.08 5.45 -14.98
C THR A 36 -2.81 4.64 -14.70
N PHE A 37 -2.29 4.73 -13.49
CA PHE A 37 -1.05 4.08 -13.03
C PHE A 37 -1.28 2.72 -12.37
N CYS A 38 -2.53 2.21 -12.32
CA CYS A 38 -2.88 1.04 -11.54
C CYS A 38 -3.37 -0.10 -12.43
N ASP A 39 -2.69 -1.23 -12.39
CA ASP A 39 -3.05 -2.48 -13.06
C ASP A 39 -3.62 -3.55 -12.10
N TYR A 40 -3.67 -3.28 -10.80
CA TYR A 40 -4.28 -4.17 -9.80
C TYR A 40 -5.74 -4.53 -10.11
N GLN A 41 -6.41 -3.76 -10.95
CA GLN A 41 -7.75 -4.10 -11.44
C GLN A 41 -7.79 -5.41 -12.23
N ASP A 42 -6.68 -5.84 -12.81
CA ASP A 42 -6.56 -7.12 -13.51
C ASP A 42 -6.50 -8.29 -12.52
N ASP A 43 -6.11 -8.02 -11.25
CA ASP A 43 -6.05 -8.99 -10.16
C ASP A 43 -7.35 -9.02 -9.31
N LYS A 44 -8.49 -8.98 -9.92
CA LYS A 44 -9.79 -9.05 -9.23
C LYS A 44 -10.56 -10.33 -9.56
N SER A 45 -11.58 -10.62 -8.76
CA SER A 45 -12.57 -11.63 -9.07
C SER A 45 -13.97 -11.16 -8.67
N SER A 46 -14.97 -11.38 -9.53
CA SER A 46 -16.38 -11.14 -9.18
C SER A 46 -16.96 -12.20 -8.25
N SER A 47 -16.22 -13.27 -7.98
CA SER A 47 -16.65 -14.39 -7.13
C SER A 47 -16.07 -14.26 -5.73
N VAL A 48 -16.92 -14.06 -4.73
CA VAL A 48 -16.55 -14.10 -3.30
C VAL A 48 -15.82 -15.39 -2.95
N LEU A 49 -16.30 -16.55 -3.44
CA LEU A 49 -15.68 -17.84 -3.17
C LEU A 49 -14.27 -17.94 -3.76
N ALA A 50 -14.06 -17.39 -4.96
CA ALA A 50 -12.74 -17.38 -5.58
C ALA A 50 -11.77 -16.45 -4.81
N CYS A 51 -12.19 -15.25 -4.43
CA CYS A 51 -11.42 -14.36 -3.57
C CYS A 51 -11.05 -15.06 -2.26
N ASP A 52 -12.04 -15.61 -1.55
CA ASP A 52 -11.81 -16.30 -0.27
C ASP A 52 -10.86 -17.50 -0.40
N SER A 53 -10.95 -18.26 -1.49
CA SER A 53 -10.07 -19.40 -1.73
C SER A 53 -8.61 -19.00 -1.83
N VAL A 54 -8.31 -17.91 -2.55
CA VAL A 54 -6.94 -17.38 -2.65
C VAL A 54 -6.51 -16.73 -1.34
N ASN A 55 -7.33 -15.85 -0.79
CA ASN A 55 -7.00 -15.08 0.42
C ASN A 55 -6.75 -15.98 1.64
N LYS A 56 -7.50 -17.06 1.78
CA LYS A 56 -7.23 -18.08 2.81
C LYS A 56 -5.86 -18.73 2.67
N LYS A 57 -5.42 -19.04 1.44
CA LYS A 57 -4.10 -19.61 1.20
C LYS A 57 -2.98 -18.63 1.56
N VAL A 58 -3.17 -17.36 1.21
CA VAL A 58 -2.21 -16.30 1.57
C VAL A 58 -2.12 -16.13 3.08
N LEU A 59 -3.25 -15.99 3.76
CA LEU A 59 -3.29 -15.85 5.21
C LEU A 59 -2.81 -17.11 5.96
N ALA A 60 -2.92 -18.29 5.34
CA ALA A 60 -2.35 -19.52 5.88
C ALA A 60 -0.81 -19.49 5.88
N GLN A 61 -0.16 -18.79 4.95
CA GLN A 61 1.29 -18.61 4.97
C GLN A 61 1.71 -17.77 6.19
N VAL A 62 0.99 -16.69 6.50
CA VAL A 62 1.20 -15.90 7.73
C VAL A 62 1.06 -16.78 8.97
N LYS A 63 0.01 -17.62 9.03
CA LYS A 63 -0.19 -18.53 10.16
C LYS A 63 0.91 -19.58 10.30
N GLY A 64 1.44 -20.08 9.19
CA GLY A 64 2.49 -21.09 9.13
C GLY A 64 3.91 -20.56 9.34
N ALA A 65 4.13 -19.24 9.30
CA ALA A 65 5.45 -18.64 9.46
C ALA A 65 6.06 -18.96 10.84
N GLU A 66 7.30 -19.44 10.87
CA GLU A 66 8.03 -19.72 12.13
C GLU A 66 8.46 -18.42 12.82
N VAL A 67 8.85 -17.42 12.01
CA VAL A 67 9.17 -16.07 12.48
C VAL A 67 8.10 -15.14 11.96
N TRP A 68 7.51 -14.34 12.82
CA TRP A 68 6.45 -13.42 12.46
C TRP A 68 6.58 -12.07 13.14
N ALA A 69 5.81 -11.09 12.64
CA ALA A 69 5.71 -9.76 13.19
C ALA A 69 4.40 -9.58 14.00
N SER A 70 4.38 -8.55 14.84
CA SER A 70 3.16 -8.15 15.57
C SER A 70 2.22 -7.25 14.74
N VAL A 71 2.59 -6.97 13.50
CA VAL A 71 1.87 -6.10 12.55
C VAL A 71 1.57 -6.90 11.29
N LEU A 72 0.34 -6.80 10.78
CA LEU A 72 -0.08 -7.33 9.49
C LEU A 72 -0.46 -6.17 8.58
N GLU A 73 0.26 -6.01 7.48
CA GLU A 73 -0.06 -5.08 6.41
C GLU A 73 -0.89 -5.80 5.35
N VAL A 74 -2.07 -5.27 5.10
CA VAL A 74 -3.01 -5.81 4.11
C VAL A 74 -3.10 -4.86 2.93
N THR A 75 -2.44 -5.23 1.85
CA THR A 75 -2.65 -4.68 0.52
C THR A 75 -3.64 -5.56 -0.23
N CYS A 76 -4.43 -5.01 -1.11
CA CYS A 76 -5.32 -5.80 -1.95
C CYS A 76 -5.48 -5.17 -3.34
N SER A 77 -6.04 -5.92 -4.25
CA SER A 77 -6.26 -5.48 -5.63
C SER A 77 -7.29 -4.35 -5.79
N ALA A 78 -7.66 -3.70 -4.68
CA ALA A 78 -8.54 -2.53 -4.62
C ALA A 78 -8.39 -1.84 -3.25
N SER A 79 -9.49 -1.41 -2.62
CA SER A 79 -9.49 -0.94 -1.23
C SER A 79 -9.93 -2.06 -0.28
N TYR A 80 -9.44 -2.03 0.97
CA TYR A 80 -9.80 -3.02 1.99
C TYR A 80 -11.32 -3.20 2.17
N THR A 81 -12.13 -2.17 1.88
CA THR A 81 -13.60 -2.22 1.93
C THR A 81 -14.22 -3.08 0.84
N GLU A 82 -13.46 -3.39 -0.20
CA GLU A 82 -13.86 -4.19 -1.35
C GLU A 82 -13.41 -5.65 -1.25
N LEU A 83 -12.75 -6.00 -0.14
CA LEU A 83 -12.54 -7.39 0.23
C LEU A 83 -13.86 -8.03 0.67
N PRO A 84 -14.11 -9.32 0.35
CA PRO A 84 -15.23 -10.04 0.94
C PRO A 84 -15.18 -9.97 2.47
N PHE A 85 -16.32 -9.78 3.12
CA PHE A 85 -16.37 -9.69 4.58
C PHE A 85 -15.91 -11.01 5.26
N THR A 86 -16.05 -12.13 4.58
CA THR A 86 -15.45 -13.41 4.96
C THR A 86 -13.92 -13.34 5.02
N THR A 87 -13.28 -12.70 4.04
CA THR A 87 -11.83 -12.43 4.05
C THR A 87 -11.45 -11.53 5.24
N ILE A 88 -12.22 -10.47 5.54
CA ILE A 88 -11.99 -9.62 6.72
C ILE A 88 -12.02 -10.44 8.02
N ASN A 89 -12.95 -11.39 8.14
CA ASN A 89 -12.98 -12.32 9.27
C ASN A 89 -11.72 -13.20 9.33
N TYR A 90 -11.22 -13.70 8.19
CA TYR A 90 -9.97 -14.49 8.16
C TYR A 90 -8.75 -13.66 8.56
N ILE A 91 -8.68 -12.38 8.17
CA ILE A 91 -7.64 -11.46 8.63
C ILE A 91 -7.68 -11.37 10.16
N ARG A 92 -8.85 -11.09 10.74
CA ARG A 92 -9.03 -11.02 12.19
C ARG A 92 -8.61 -12.31 12.91
N GLU A 93 -9.04 -13.47 12.39
CA GLU A 93 -8.68 -14.78 12.94
C GLU A 93 -7.18 -15.02 12.86
N THR A 94 -6.54 -14.66 11.76
CA THR A 94 -5.09 -14.75 11.58
C THR A 94 -4.36 -13.88 12.60
N CYS A 95 -4.79 -12.63 12.78
CA CYS A 95 -4.23 -11.76 13.79
C CYS A 95 -4.36 -12.34 15.21
N ARG A 96 -5.53 -12.86 15.57
CA ARG A 96 -5.75 -13.49 16.87
C ARG A 96 -4.85 -14.71 17.07
N ASP A 97 -4.81 -15.62 16.10
CA ASP A 97 -4.10 -16.89 16.19
C ASP A 97 -2.58 -16.71 16.27
N LYS A 98 -2.05 -15.66 15.64
CA LYS A 98 -0.62 -15.30 15.66
C LYS A 98 -0.25 -14.27 16.73
N GLY A 99 -1.22 -13.71 17.44
CA GLY A 99 -0.99 -12.65 18.42
C GLY A 99 -0.59 -11.31 17.79
N ILE A 100 -0.93 -11.09 16.52
CA ILE A 100 -0.73 -9.82 15.82
C ILE A 100 -1.59 -8.74 16.49
N LYS A 101 -1.00 -7.59 16.77
CA LYS A 101 -1.61 -6.49 17.53
C LYS A 101 -2.08 -5.33 16.69
N THR A 102 -1.60 -5.21 15.47
CA THR A 102 -1.94 -4.11 14.58
C THR A 102 -2.18 -4.64 13.18
N VAL A 103 -3.25 -4.19 12.55
CA VAL A 103 -3.53 -4.40 11.12
C VAL A 103 -3.47 -3.06 10.40
N ILE A 104 -2.73 -3.02 9.28
CA ILE A 104 -2.67 -1.88 8.38
C ILE A 104 -3.57 -2.21 7.20
N LEU A 105 -4.52 -1.32 6.91
CA LEU A 105 -5.52 -1.48 5.84
C LEU A 105 -5.34 -0.37 4.80
N GLU A 106 -5.04 -0.75 3.56
CA GLU A 106 -4.90 0.20 2.47
C GLU A 106 -6.22 0.44 1.76
N GLY A 107 -6.55 1.73 1.53
CA GLY A 107 -7.77 2.09 0.83
C GLY A 107 -7.75 3.45 0.16
N HIS A 108 -8.68 3.63 -0.75
CA HIS A 108 -8.92 4.91 -1.40
C HIS A 108 -9.68 5.86 -0.47
N TYR A 109 -9.41 7.16 -0.56
CA TYR A 109 -10.03 8.21 0.27
C TYR A 109 -11.56 8.22 0.23
N ILE A 110 -12.18 7.77 -0.86
CA ILE A 110 -13.65 7.68 -0.98
C ILE A 110 -14.29 6.82 0.11
N TYR A 111 -13.52 5.88 0.70
CA TYR A 111 -13.99 4.97 1.75
C TYR A 111 -13.66 5.41 3.17
N ARG A 112 -13.15 6.63 3.36
CA ARG A 112 -12.73 7.15 4.68
C ARG A 112 -13.76 6.97 5.81
N ASP A 113 -15.04 7.07 5.49
CA ASP A 113 -16.10 6.95 6.49
C ASP A 113 -16.26 5.52 7.02
N ALA A 114 -15.79 4.52 6.27
CA ALA A 114 -15.79 3.12 6.70
C ALA A 114 -14.71 2.82 7.76
N ASN A 115 -13.67 3.66 7.87
CA ASN A 115 -12.56 3.46 8.81
C ASN A 115 -13.07 3.26 10.25
N ARG A 116 -14.08 4.03 10.66
CA ARG A 116 -14.68 3.88 12.00
C ARG A 116 -15.25 2.48 12.25
N PHE A 117 -15.97 1.93 11.29
CA PHE A 117 -16.52 0.57 11.40
C PHE A 117 -15.42 -0.46 11.59
N PHE A 118 -14.37 -0.42 10.75
CA PHE A 118 -13.27 -1.38 10.82
C PHE A 118 -12.43 -1.20 12.09
N THR A 119 -12.23 0.03 12.57
CA THR A 119 -11.61 0.29 13.87
C THR A 119 -12.35 -0.43 14.99
N GLU A 120 -13.66 -0.23 15.09
CA GLU A 120 -14.46 -0.87 16.13
C GLU A 120 -14.51 -2.40 15.96
N PHE A 121 -14.58 -2.89 14.71
CA PHE A 121 -14.58 -4.32 14.42
C PHE A 121 -13.31 -5.02 14.92
N PHE A 122 -12.12 -4.49 14.64
CA PHE A 122 -10.86 -5.09 15.07
C PHE A 122 -10.57 -4.85 16.56
N LYS A 123 -10.92 -3.68 17.08
CA LYS A 123 -10.73 -3.31 18.49
C LYS A 123 -11.42 -4.27 19.46
N GLN A 124 -12.58 -4.83 19.12
CA GLN A 124 -13.27 -5.84 19.93
C GLN A 124 -12.42 -7.08 20.21
N TYR A 125 -11.38 -7.31 19.41
CA TYR A 125 -10.46 -8.44 19.54
C TYR A 125 -9.07 -8.01 20.02
N GLY A 126 -8.92 -6.77 20.48
CA GLY A 126 -7.64 -6.23 20.96
C GLY A 126 -6.64 -5.97 19.82
N ILE A 127 -7.12 -5.75 18.58
CA ILE A 127 -6.31 -5.46 17.40
C ILE A 127 -6.50 -3.98 17.06
N ASN A 128 -5.39 -3.24 16.96
CA ASN A 128 -5.38 -1.87 16.48
C ASN A 128 -5.47 -1.83 14.96
N THR A 129 -6.07 -0.76 14.43
CA THR A 129 -6.10 -0.50 12.98
C THR A 129 -5.30 0.75 12.64
N VAL A 130 -4.55 0.67 11.57
CA VAL A 130 -3.91 1.79 10.89
C VAL A 130 -4.46 1.83 9.47
N PHE A 131 -4.88 3.00 9.00
CA PHE A 131 -5.37 3.16 7.65
C PHE A 131 -4.33 3.90 6.80
N ARG A 132 -4.06 3.35 5.61
CA ARG A 132 -3.14 3.91 4.63
C ARG A 132 -3.92 4.37 3.38
N CYS A 133 -3.67 5.59 2.94
CA CYS A 133 -4.27 6.16 1.73
C CYS A 133 -3.24 6.25 0.61
N GLY A 134 -3.55 5.72 -0.56
CA GLY A 134 -2.81 6.04 -1.76
C GLY A 134 -3.13 7.48 -2.20
N VAL A 135 -2.19 8.39 -1.99
CA VAL A 135 -2.28 9.80 -2.43
C VAL A 135 -1.52 10.00 -3.73
N GLU A 136 -0.41 9.32 -3.86
CA GLU A 136 0.57 9.26 -4.95
C GLU A 136 1.40 10.54 -5.08
N THR A 137 0.78 11.73 -5.01
CA THR A 137 1.44 13.04 -4.98
C THR A 137 0.47 14.09 -4.43
N PHE A 138 0.99 15.17 -3.84
CA PHE A 138 0.20 16.33 -3.46
C PHE A 138 0.13 17.39 -4.56
N ASP A 139 0.84 17.20 -5.68
CA ASP A 139 0.63 18.00 -6.88
C ASP A 139 -0.73 17.65 -7.49
N GLU A 140 -1.68 18.60 -7.43
CA GLU A 140 -3.07 18.35 -7.83
C GLU A 140 -3.20 18.10 -9.33
N HIS A 141 -2.38 18.76 -10.17
CA HIS A 141 -2.38 18.53 -11.61
C HIS A 141 -1.95 17.10 -11.94
N ILE A 142 -0.83 16.64 -11.38
CA ILE A 142 -0.36 15.26 -11.59
C ILE A 142 -1.39 14.29 -11.04
N ARG A 143 -1.86 14.51 -9.81
CA ARG A 143 -2.77 13.59 -9.13
C ARG A 143 -4.13 13.44 -9.82
N GLU A 144 -4.72 14.55 -10.30
CA GLU A 144 -6.09 14.51 -10.82
C GLU A 144 -6.14 14.44 -12.34
N ASP A 145 -5.30 15.22 -13.06
CA ASP A 145 -5.38 15.30 -14.52
C ASP A 145 -4.57 14.19 -15.21
N ILE A 146 -3.49 13.69 -14.58
CA ILE A 146 -2.66 12.63 -15.14
C ILE A 146 -3.02 11.28 -14.53
N LEU A 147 -3.04 11.17 -13.20
CA LEU A 147 -3.25 9.91 -12.50
C LEU A 147 -4.72 9.55 -12.29
N HIS A 148 -5.63 10.49 -12.45
CA HIS A 148 -7.08 10.33 -12.25
C HIS A 148 -7.41 9.75 -10.86
N LYS A 149 -6.71 10.21 -9.82
CA LYS A 149 -6.81 9.66 -8.46
C LYS A 149 -8.17 9.92 -7.80
N GLY A 150 -8.85 11.01 -8.17
CA GLY A 150 -10.20 11.32 -7.66
C GLY A 150 -10.23 11.89 -6.26
N LEU A 151 -9.27 12.74 -5.95
CA LEU A 151 -9.21 13.54 -4.72
C LEU A 151 -9.19 15.06 -5.01
N PRO A 152 -10.02 15.59 -5.96
CA PRO A 152 -9.93 17.00 -6.33
C PRO A 152 -10.22 17.90 -5.12
N GLY A 153 -9.33 18.86 -4.86
CA GLY A 153 -9.46 19.81 -3.76
C GLY A 153 -9.33 19.21 -2.35
N VAL A 154 -9.00 17.91 -2.20
CA VAL A 154 -8.80 17.29 -0.89
C VAL A 154 -7.43 17.68 -0.35
N THR A 155 -7.41 18.29 0.85
CA THR A 155 -6.16 18.73 1.48
C THR A 155 -5.49 17.63 2.30
N PRO A 156 -4.16 17.73 2.56
CA PRO A 156 -3.46 16.78 3.42
C PRO A 156 -4.08 16.67 4.81
N GLU A 157 -4.53 17.78 5.38
CA GLU A 157 -5.20 17.81 6.69
C GLU A 157 -6.50 17.01 6.69
N GLN A 158 -7.27 17.08 5.61
CA GLN A 158 -8.50 16.30 5.48
C GLN A 158 -8.22 14.81 5.36
N ILE A 159 -7.15 14.42 4.66
CA ILE A 159 -6.74 13.02 4.54
C ILE A 159 -6.28 12.51 5.92
N ALA A 160 -5.48 13.29 6.64
CA ALA A 160 -4.93 12.93 7.94
C ALA A 160 -6.00 12.74 9.04
N GLN A 161 -7.20 13.29 8.87
CA GLN A 161 -8.33 13.03 9.78
C GLN A 161 -8.79 11.56 9.75
N HIS A 162 -8.48 10.82 8.68
CA HIS A 162 -8.99 9.48 8.46
C HIS A 162 -7.90 8.43 8.24
N PHE A 163 -6.69 8.85 7.82
CA PHE A 163 -5.59 7.96 7.46
C PHE A 163 -4.32 8.39 8.19
N GLN A 164 -3.63 7.43 8.81
CA GLN A 164 -2.39 7.65 9.54
C GLN A 164 -1.17 7.55 8.62
N TRP A 165 -1.27 6.75 7.55
CA TRP A 165 -0.20 6.51 6.59
C TRP A 165 -0.63 6.89 5.18
N ILE A 166 0.35 7.19 4.33
CA ILE A 166 0.13 7.47 2.91
C ILE A 166 1.10 6.73 2.03
N ASN A 167 0.67 6.50 0.77
CA ASN A 167 1.57 6.16 -0.32
C ASN A 167 1.82 7.40 -1.16
N ILE A 168 3.10 7.61 -1.50
CA ILE A 168 3.59 8.56 -2.49
C ILE A 168 4.28 7.75 -3.59
N MET A 169 4.22 8.23 -4.83
CA MET A 169 4.82 7.57 -5.98
C MET A 169 5.72 8.52 -6.74
N PHE A 170 6.87 8.01 -7.19
CA PHE A 170 7.86 8.78 -7.96
C PHE A 170 8.40 8.00 -9.16
N GLY A 171 8.75 8.71 -10.21
CA GLY A 171 9.40 8.16 -11.40
C GLY A 171 8.54 8.13 -12.65
N MET A 172 7.45 8.88 -12.67
CA MET A 172 6.66 9.12 -13.88
C MET A 172 7.18 10.35 -14.63
N GLU A 173 7.04 10.34 -15.96
CA GLU A 173 7.38 11.49 -16.78
C GLU A 173 6.72 12.78 -16.27
N GLY A 174 7.49 13.86 -16.21
CA GLY A 174 7.04 15.16 -15.71
C GLY A 174 7.17 15.34 -14.20
N GLN A 175 7.49 14.31 -13.42
CA GLN A 175 7.81 14.48 -12.01
C GLN A 175 9.26 14.95 -11.80
N THR A 176 9.47 15.74 -10.76
CA THR A 176 10.81 16.22 -10.38
C THR A 176 11.15 15.82 -8.94
N ILE A 177 12.46 15.73 -8.65
CA ILE A 177 12.94 15.47 -7.28
C ILE A 177 12.46 16.58 -6.32
N GLU A 178 12.35 17.80 -6.79
CA GLU A 178 11.85 18.94 -6.01
C GLU A 178 10.37 18.79 -5.64
N GLN A 179 9.56 18.25 -6.53
CA GLN A 179 8.16 17.90 -6.22
C GLN A 179 8.11 16.75 -5.21
N LEU A 180 8.90 15.69 -5.42
CA LEU A 180 9.00 14.59 -4.46
C LEU A 180 9.40 15.08 -3.07
N LYS A 181 10.37 15.99 -2.95
CA LYS A 181 10.75 16.60 -1.67
C LYS A 181 9.58 17.27 -0.98
N LYS A 182 8.78 18.05 -1.73
CA LYS A 182 7.58 18.69 -1.19
C LYS A 182 6.52 17.65 -0.74
N ASP A 183 6.32 16.62 -1.52
CA ASP A 183 5.38 15.54 -1.18
C ASP A 183 5.82 14.83 0.11
N ILE A 184 7.10 14.54 0.26
CA ILE A 184 7.66 13.92 1.47
C ILE A 184 7.54 14.87 2.67
N GLU A 185 7.87 16.16 2.52
CA GLU A 185 7.73 17.17 3.58
C GLU A 185 6.28 17.28 4.07
N ILE A 186 5.30 17.32 3.14
CA ILE A 186 3.88 17.31 3.49
C ILE A 186 3.52 15.99 4.17
N GLY A 187 3.98 14.87 3.63
CA GLY A 187 3.74 13.55 4.21
C GLY A 187 4.21 13.45 5.66
N LEU A 188 5.46 13.83 5.93
CA LEU A 188 6.03 13.79 7.29
C LEU A 188 5.41 14.82 8.25
N LYS A 189 4.80 15.88 7.72
CA LYS A 189 4.11 16.88 8.55
C LYS A 189 2.76 16.40 9.07
N TYR A 190 2.02 15.63 8.28
CA TYR A 190 0.63 15.31 8.58
C TYR A 190 0.37 13.83 8.89
N PHE A 191 1.30 12.94 8.57
CA PHE A 191 1.11 11.50 8.69
C PHE A 191 2.23 10.85 9.50
N ASP A 192 1.92 9.71 10.11
CA ASP A 192 2.87 8.96 10.94
C ASP A 192 3.93 8.24 10.09
N ARG A 193 3.58 7.90 8.83
CA ARG A 193 4.47 7.19 7.90
C ARG A 193 4.13 7.47 6.44
N VAL A 194 5.19 7.54 5.64
CA VAL A 194 5.13 7.67 4.18
C VAL A 194 5.74 6.42 3.54
N ASN A 195 4.97 5.77 2.69
CA ASN A 195 5.48 4.74 1.80
C ASN A 195 5.75 5.39 0.43
N LEU A 196 7.02 5.41 0.03
CA LEU A 196 7.43 5.88 -1.29
C LEU A 196 7.58 4.68 -2.22
N SER A 197 6.75 4.62 -3.25
CA SER A 197 6.84 3.62 -4.30
C SER A 197 7.52 4.20 -5.52
N ILE A 198 8.48 3.48 -6.09
CA ILE A 198 9.07 3.83 -7.38
C ILE A 198 8.17 3.25 -8.47
N TYR A 199 7.75 4.13 -9.38
CA TYR A 199 6.78 3.79 -10.42
C TYR A 199 7.33 2.75 -11.38
N THR A 200 6.54 1.71 -11.62
CA THR A 200 6.73 0.71 -12.66
C THR A 200 5.73 0.94 -13.78
N THR A 201 6.16 0.77 -15.03
CA THR A 201 5.28 0.99 -16.18
C THR A 201 4.10 0.03 -16.17
N VAL A 202 2.90 0.58 -16.24
CA VAL A 202 1.67 -0.20 -16.42
C VAL A 202 1.08 0.04 -17.81
N LYS A 203 0.29 -0.92 -18.28
CA LYS A 203 -0.36 -0.80 -19.60
C LYS A 203 -1.28 0.42 -19.63
N ASN A 204 -1.05 1.31 -20.60
CA ASN A 204 -1.77 2.58 -20.75
C ASN A 204 -1.57 3.59 -19.59
N GLY A 205 -0.56 3.38 -18.74
CA GLY A 205 -0.16 4.34 -17.71
C GLY A 205 0.74 5.44 -18.25
N PRO A 206 1.13 6.39 -17.37
CA PRO A 206 2.17 7.37 -17.71
C PRO A 206 3.48 6.69 -18.12
N GLU A 207 4.29 7.38 -18.89
CA GLU A 207 5.66 6.91 -19.21
C GLU A 207 6.51 6.96 -17.93
N ARG A 208 7.44 6.01 -17.83
CA ARG A 208 8.41 5.94 -16.74
C ARG A 208 9.63 6.80 -17.06
N ASP A 209 9.99 7.70 -16.15
CA ASP A 209 11.23 8.51 -16.26
C ASP A 209 12.41 7.80 -15.58
N VAL A 210 13.07 6.93 -16.33
CA VAL A 210 14.24 6.16 -15.85
C VAL A 210 15.37 7.10 -15.43
N ASP A 211 15.61 8.18 -16.17
CA ASP A 211 16.66 9.14 -15.85
C ASP A 211 16.40 9.89 -14.53
N ALA A 212 15.13 10.25 -14.27
CA ALA A 212 14.75 10.87 -13.00
C ALA A 212 14.92 9.90 -11.82
N ILE A 213 14.56 8.62 -12.02
CA ILE A 213 14.74 7.57 -11.02
C ILE A 213 16.23 7.33 -10.74
N GLU A 214 17.08 7.24 -11.75
CA GLU A 214 18.53 7.09 -11.56
C GLU A 214 19.14 8.28 -10.83
N ARG A 215 18.73 9.52 -11.19
CA ARG A 215 19.16 10.74 -10.47
C ARG A 215 18.73 10.71 -9.02
N PHE A 216 17.51 10.23 -8.74
CA PHE A 216 17.00 10.10 -7.37
C PHE A 216 17.85 9.13 -6.56
N TYR A 217 18.12 7.91 -7.04
CA TYR A 217 18.94 6.93 -6.35
C TYR A 217 20.38 7.40 -6.09
N ASN A 218 20.94 8.19 -6.99
CA ASN A 218 22.29 8.77 -6.84
C ASN A 218 22.33 10.04 -5.96
N SER A 219 21.19 10.54 -5.49
CA SER A 219 21.09 11.76 -4.70
C SER A 219 21.38 11.53 -3.20
N ASP A 220 21.83 12.58 -2.51
CA ASP A 220 21.91 12.55 -1.05
C ASP A 220 20.51 12.48 -0.41
N PHE A 221 19.50 13.02 -1.09
CA PHE A 221 18.11 12.94 -0.64
C PHE A 221 17.61 11.49 -0.49
N TYR A 222 17.92 10.61 -1.44
CA TYR A 222 17.59 9.18 -1.31
C TYR A 222 18.23 8.56 -0.06
N LYS A 223 19.50 8.88 0.21
CA LYS A 223 20.21 8.39 1.40
C LYS A 223 19.58 8.89 2.69
N GLU A 224 19.16 10.15 2.71
CA GLU A 224 18.42 10.75 3.85
C GLU A 224 17.10 10.03 4.09
N LEU A 225 16.33 9.74 3.02
CA LEU A 225 15.06 9.02 3.14
C LEU A 225 15.25 7.60 3.69
N LYS A 226 16.27 6.88 3.23
CA LYS A 226 16.58 5.52 3.75
C LYS A 226 16.91 5.48 5.24
N MET A 227 17.41 6.56 5.80
CA MET A 227 17.71 6.68 7.23
C MET A 227 16.52 7.17 8.07
N ASN A 228 15.44 7.62 7.43
CA ASN A 228 14.29 8.13 8.15
C ASN A 228 13.34 6.99 8.55
N PRO A 229 13.14 6.72 9.85
CA PRO A 229 12.32 5.60 10.31
C PRO A 229 10.82 5.75 9.99
N ALA A 230 10.36 6.93 9.57
CA ALA A 230 8.98 7.18 9.16
C ALA A 230 8.76 7.02 7.65
N ILE A 231 9.78 6.57 6.91
CA ILE A 231 9.70 6.38 5.45
C ILE A 231 10.07 4.94 5.12
N ASP A 232 9.23 4.29 4.32
CA ASP A 232 9.53 3.04 3.64
C ASP A 232 9.67 3.30 2.14
N ILE A 233 10.73 2.80 1.53
CA ILE A 233 10.95 2.93 0.09
C ILE A 233 10.76 1.55 -0.54
N TYR A 234 9.77 1.45 -1.44
CA TYR A 234 9.55 0.26 -2.26
C TYR A 234 10.22 0.49 -3.60
N ASP A 235 11.47 0.08 -3.68
CA ASP A 235 12.25 0.18 -4.90
C ASP A 235 12.54 -1.21 -5.51
N GLU A 236 12.77 -1.24 -6.82
CA GLU A 236 13.09 -2.46 -7.56
C GLU A 236 14.57 -2.85 -7.45
N TRP A 237 15.41 -1.94 -6.95
CA TRP A 237 16.87 -2.03 -7.00
C TRP A 237 17.51 -2.61 -5.74
N ASP A 238 16.70 -3.03 -4.78
CA ASP A 238 17.24 -3.68 -3.59
C ASP A 238 17.61 -5.12 -3.93
N GLU A 239 18.90 -5.35 -4.24
CA GLU A 239 19.48 -6.64 -4.67
C GLU A 239 19.19 -7.83 -3.71
N GLY A 240 18.66 -7.56 -2.53
CA GLY A 240 18.21 -8.57 -1.55
C GLY A 240 16.71 -8.89 -1.59
N ASN A 241 15.93 -8.21 -2.42
CA ASN A 241 14.46 -8.26 -2.40
C ASN A 241 13.89 -8.84 -3.71
N GLU A 242 14.34 -10.04 -4.08
CA GLU A 242 13.92 -10.73 -5.31
C GLU A 242 12.41 -11.06 -5.36
N HIS A 243 11.69 -10.94 -4.23
CA HIS A 243 10.29 -11.33 -4.12
C HIS A 243 9.48 -10.26 -3.36
N LYS A 244 9.10 -9.18 -4.04
CA LYS A 244 8.16 -8.19 -3.48
C LYS A 244 6.72 -8.63 -3.71
N VAL A 245 5.87 -8.42 -2.69
CA VAL A 245 4.42 -8.64 -2.85
C VAL A 245 3.89 -7.79 -4.01
N GLY A 246 3.17 -8.42 -4.93
CA GLY A 246 2.62 -7.77 -6.12
C GLY A 246 3.51 -7.83 -7.37
N HIS A 247 4.73 -8.39 -7.29
CA HIS A 247 5.57 -8.67 -8.45
C HIS A 247 5.39 -10.11 -8.96
N ASP A 248 5.62 -10.32 -10.25
CA ASP A 248 5.63 -11.65 -10.85
C ASP A 248 6.84 -12.45 -10.33
N ILE A 249 6.67 -13.78 -10.25
CA ILE A 249 7.71 -14.72 -9.85
C ILE A 249 8.65 -14.96 -11.02
#